data_b474070e096868f36c35a677e5578c61
#
_entry.id   b474070e096868f36c35a677e5578c61
#
_cell.length_a   1.000
_cell.length_b   1.000
_cell.length_c   1.000
_cell.angle_alpha   90.00
_cell.angle_beta   90.00
_cell.angle_gamma   90.00
#
_symmetry.space_group_name_H-M   'P 1'
#
loop_
_entity.id
_entity.type
_entity.pdbx_description
1 polymer ?
#
loop_
_entity_poly.entity_id
_entity_poly.type
_entity_poly.pdbx_seq_one_letter_code
_entity_poly.pdbx_strand_id
1 'polypeptide(L)'
;MIVRDATVADAGAIEHVARASWTDTYRDIFDSAYIDDFLERAYATDALASAAERAVERDDAHLLVAERDGQVVAFAQFGIGPRGPELCRIYAHPTAYGSGAGSALLAELHRRLEGKVESYVLDVHPDNERGRAFYDRNGFVVAGVGATPDCHLMLRRILSPPRVSLPIETDRLRLRALTDADAERLHEIYGDRETMRYVGASGEPRPDLEATRRVLDWLRRHDALHGFGIWAVDERNGEQLVGVAGLLWVEGHGPDVEAAYLLRRDRWGRGYATEALHGVLDAGRSIGLERIVALSYPENRASQRVMTKAGMRAAGTSTAYGREMTLHVSER
;
A
#
# COMPACT_ATOMS: atom_id res chain seq x y z
N MET A 1 4.28 24.03 -7.17
CA MET A 1 4.08 23.52 -5.80
C MET A 1 5.40 23.62 -5.08
N ILE A 2 5.45 24.37 -4.00
CA ILE A 2 6.63 24.51 -3.13
C ILE A 2 6.27 23.88 -1.79
N VAL A 3 7.14 23.03 -1.24
CA VAL A 3 6.98 22.48 0.13
C VAL A 3 8.09 23.09 0.99
N ARG A 4 7.70 23.62 2.13
CA ARG A 4 8.60 24.27 3.09
C ARG A 4 8.14 24.05 4.53
N ASP A 5 9.01 24.40 5.47
CA ASP A 5 8.61 24.50 6.88
C ASP A 5 7.52 25.54 7.05
N ALA A 6 6.56 25.24 7.92
CA ALA A 6 5.59 26.21 8.37
C ALA A 6 6.25 27.21 9.32
N THR A 7 5.80 28.43 9.25
CA THR A 7 6.15 29.51 10.17
C THR A 7 4.93 29.90 11.02
N VAL A 8 5.14 30.69 12.05
CA VAL A 8 4.05 31.26 12.86
C VAL A 8 3.03 32.01 11.99
N ALA A 9 3.49 32.70 10.93
CA ALA A 9 2.62 33.42 10.00
C ALA A 9 1.67 32.51 9.20
N ASP A 10 1.97 31.22 9.07
CA ASP A 10 1.15 30.26 8.34
C ASP A 10 -0.02 29.70 9.19
N ALA A 11 -0.05 29.96 10.51
CA ALA A 11 -1.01 29.35 11.43
C ALA A 11 -2.48 29.55 10.98
N GLY A 12 -2.85 30.77 10.59
CA GLY A 12 -4.21 31.07 10.10
C GLY A 12 -4.53 30.37 8.76
N ALA A 13 -3.55 30.22 7.87
CA ALA A 13 -3.74 29.52 6.61
C ALA A 13 -3.88 28.00 6.84
N ILE A 14 -3.11 27.43 7.78
CA ILE A 14 -3.21 26.02 8.19
C ILE A 14 -4.59 25.74 8.81
N GLU A 15 -5.06 26.61 9.71
CA GLU A 15 -6.41 26.52 10.29
C GLU A 15 -7.48 26.53 9.20
N HIS A 16 -7.39 27.44 8.24
CA HIS A 16 -8.32 27.53 7.12
C HIS A 16 -8.34 26.22 6.29
N VAL A 17 -7.17 25.68 5.93
CA VAL A 17 -7.06 24.40 5.20
C VAL A 17 -7.62 23.27 6.03
N ALA A 18 -7.33 23.19 7.34
CA ALA A 18 -7.85 22.17 8.23
C ALA A 18 -9.38 22.20 8.28
N ARG A 19 -9.96 23.37 8.52
CA ARG A 19 -11.42 23.55 8.58
C ARG A 19 -12.10 23.14 7.28
N ALA A 20 -11.62 23.63 6.14
CA ALA A 20 -12.18 23.29 4.83
C ALA A 20 -12.10 21.79 4.55
N SER A 21 -10.95 21.17 4.82
CA SER A 21 -10.73 19.73 4.61
C SER A 21 -11.59 18.87 5.52
N TRP A 22 -11.68 19.19 6.80
CA TRP A 22 -12.49 18.47 7.79
C TRP A 22 -13.98 18.52 7.45
N THR A 23 -14.51 19.71 7.14
CA THR A 23 -15.89 19.89 6.76
C THR A 23 -16.24 19.09 5.49
N ASP A 24 -15.34 19.08 4.48
CA ASP A 24 -15.59 18.32 3.25
C ASP A 24 -15.47 16.80 3.46
N THR A 25 -14.52 16.35 4.28
CA THR A 25 -14.24 14.91 4.46
C THR A 25 -15.21 14.24 5.43
N TYR A 26 -15.59 14.92 6.51
CA TYR A 26 -16.24 14.28 7.65
C TYR A 26 -17.70 14.69 7.86
N ARG A 27 -18.28 15.56 7.02
CA ARG A 27 -19.68 16.02 7.12
C ARG A 27 -20.72 14.89 7.11
N ASP A 28 -20.41 13.77 6.44
CA ASP A 28 -21.31 12.62 6.33
C ASP A 28 -20.95 11.52 7.36
N ILE A 29 -19.89 11.75 8.18
CA ILE A 29 -19.39 10.81 9.18
C ILE A 29 -19.67 11.30 10.60
N PHE A 30 -19.51 12.60 10.85
CA PHE A 30 -19.74 13.24 12.15
C PHE A 30 -20.75 14.39 12.03
N ASP A 31 -21.42 14.70 13.12
CA ASP A 31 -22.26 15.89 13.16
C ASP A 31 -21.43 17.20 13.16
N SER A 32 -22.06 18.30 12.75
CA SER A 32 -21.36 19.58 12.61
C SER A 32 -20.84 20.14 13.94
N ALA A 33 -21.54 19.90 15.04
CA ALA A 33 -21.15 20.38 16.36
C ALA A 33 -19.86 19.66 16.83
N TYR A 34 -19.76 18.35 16.57
CA TYR A 34 -18.54 17.59 16.84
C TYR A 34 -17.36 18.11 16.01
N ILE A 35 -17.58 18.37 14.71
CA ILE A 35 -16.54 18.90 13.81
C ILE A 35 -16.04 20.26 14.30
N ASP A 36 -16.96 21.17 14.64
CA ASP A 36 -16.63 22.53 15.11
C ASP A 36 -15.83 22.48 16.43
N ASP A 37 -16.32 21.74 17.43
CA ASP A 37 -15.64 21.57 18.72
C ASP A 37 -14.24 20.94 18.56
N PHE A 38 -14.11 19.94 17.70
CA PHE A 38 -12.83 19.33 17.40
C PHE A 38 -11.85 20.33 16.76
N LEU A 39 -12.31 21.10 15.77
CA LEU A 39 -11.49 22.08 15.06
C LEU A 39 -11.05 23.22 16.00
N GLU A 40 -11.92 23.71 16.85
CA GLU A 40 -11.56 24.74 17.84
C GLU A 40 -10.48 24.27 18.81
N ARG A 41 -10.53 23.03 19.26
CA ARG A 41 -9.54 22.45 20.18
C ARG A 41 -8.23 22.07 19.48
N ALA A 42 -8.33 21.44 18.31
CA ALA A 42 -7.17 20.81 17.66
C ALA A 42 -6.41 21.73 16.71
N TYR A 43 -7.06 22.80 16.21
CA TYR A 43 -6.53 23.69 15.18
C TYR A 43 -6.61 25.17 15.55
N ALA A 44 -6.71 25.49 16.86
CA ALA A 44 -6.59 26.88 17.32
C ALA A 44 -5.28 27.50 16.78
N THR A 45 -5.37 28.72 16.26
CA THR A 45 -4.24 29.44 15.65
C THR A 45 -3.02 29.50 16.58
N ASP A 46 -3.22 29.75 17.89
CA ASP A 46 -2.14 29.80 18.88
C ASP A 46 -1.45 28.44 19.07
N ALA A 47 -2.21 27.35 19.03
CA ALA A 47 -1.66 26.00 19.12
C ALA A 47 -0.84 25.62 17.86
N LEU A 48 -1.29 26.07 16.69
CA LEU A 48 -0.58 25.88 15.41
C LEU A 48 0.69 26.74 15.35
N ALA A 49 0.64 27.99 15.82
CA ALA A 49 1.81 28.84 15.93
C ALA A 49 2.88 28.21 16.84
N SER A 50 2.48 27.74 18.02
CA SER A 50 3.37 27.02 18.94
C SER A 50 3.90 25.70 18.35
N ALA A 51 3.11 25.00 17.51
CA ALA A 51 3.58 23.81 16.82
C ALA A 51 4.63 24.14 15.77
N ALA A 52 4.49 25.26 15.05
CA ALA A 52 5.48 25.73 14.08
C ALA A 52 6.81 26.08 14.77
N GLU A 53 6.77 26.81 15.88
CA GLU A 53 7.97 27.11 16.68
C GLU A 53 8.69 25.85 17.14
N ARG A 54 7.96 24.92 17.76
CA ARG A 54 8.55 23.64 18.23
C ARG A 54 9.13 22.79 17.10
N ALA A 55 8.54 22.82 15.91
CA ALA A 55 9.04 22.07 14.77
C ALA A 55 10.38 22.60 14.25
N VAL A 56 10.66 23.88 14.42
CA VAL A 56 11.96 24.48 14.06
C VAL A 56 13.06 24.10 15.05
N GLU A 57 12.71 23.90 16.32
CA GLU A 57 13.66 23.60 17.39
C GLU A 57 14.01 22.10 17.50
N ARG A 58 13.27 21.22 16.82
CA ARG A 58 13.37 19.77 16.98
C ARG A 58 13.64 19.06 15.67
N ASP A 59 14.63 18.19 15.66
CA ASP A 59 14.95 17.34 14.51
C ASP A 59 13.97 16.17 14.30
N ASP A 60 13.14 15.86 15.31
CA ASP A 60 12.19 14.76 15.33
C ASP A 60 10.72 15.20 15.19
N ALA A 61 10.49 16.48 14.90
CA ALA A 61 9.18 17.05 14.65
C ALA A 61 9.21 17.95 13.41
N HIS A 62 8.18 17.86 12.58
CA HIS A 62 8.06 18.64 11.35
C HIS A 62 6.64 19.15 11.20
N LEU A 63 6.49 20.44 10.87
CA LEU A 63 5.26 21.02 10.37
C LEU A 63 5.56 21.63 9.01
N LEU A 64 5.01 21.02 7.97
CA LEU A 64 5.26 21.37 6.57
C LEU A 64 4.00 21.97 5.95
N VAL A 65 4.18 22.95 5.07
CA VAL A 65 3.13 23.49 4.21
C VAL A 65 3.48 23.28 2.74
N ALA A 66 2.45 23.01 1.94
CA ALA A 66 2.54 23.05 0.49
C ALA A 66 1.88 24.32 -0.03
N GLU A 67 2.63 25.08 -0.79
CA GLU A 67 2.25 26.38 -1.32
C GLU A 67 2.08 26.30 -2.83
N ARG A 68 1.00 26.91 -3.34
CA ARG A 68 0.72 27.10 -4.76
C ARG A 68 0.26 28.53 -4.98
N ASP A 69 0.92 29.23 -5.92
CA ASP A 69 0.62 30.63 -6.27
C ASP A 69 0.60 31.58 -5.08
N GLY A 70 1.54 31.38 -4.13
CA GLY A 70 1.67 32.18 -2.91
C GLY A 70 0.65 31.86 -1.81
N GLN A 71 -0.14 30.80 -1.96
CA GLN A 71 -1.14 30.39 -0.98
C GLN A 71 -0.84 28.99 -0.42
N VAL A 72 -0.96 28.81 0.88
CA VAL A 72 -0.91 27.50 1.54
C VAL A 72 -2.16 26.71 1.16
N VAL A 73 -1.97 25.58 0.49
CA VAL A 73 -3.07 24.71 0.01
C VAL A 73 -3.10 23.35 0.69
N ALA A 74 -2.06 22.97 1.41
CA ALA A 74 -2.01 21.74 2.19
C ALA A 74 -0.96 21.85 3.29
N PHE A 75 -1.05 21.00 4.31
CA PHE A 75 -0.05 20.90 5.37
C PHE A 75 0.07 19.47 5.89
N ALA A 76 1.21 19.17 6.52
CA ALA A 76 1.47 17.92 7.22
C ALA A 76 2.21 18.18 8.54
N GLN A 77 1.84 17.45 9.59
CA GLN A 77 2.53 17.47 10.88
C GLN A 77 3.00 16.07 11.24
N PHE A 78 4.28 15.96 11.53
CA PHE A 78 4.93 14.74 12.01
C PHE A 78 5.55 14.99 13.37
N GLY A 79 5.59 13.99 14.22
CA GLY A 79 6.26 14.04 15.52
C GLY A 79 6.39 12.68 16.17
N ILE A 80 6.87 12.67 17.42
CA ILE A 80 6.97 11.46 18.23
C ILE A 80 5.79 11.45 19.20
N GLY A 81 4.87 10.55 18.97
CA GLY A 81 3.70 10.30 19.84
C GLY A 81 3.94 9.15 20.82
N PRO A 82 2.91 8.76 21.59
CA PRO A 82 2.99 7.65 22.55
C PRO A 82 3.33 6.29 21.91
N ARG A 83 3.05 6.14 20.59
CA ARG A 83 3.33 4.92 19.81
C ARG A 83 4.64 5.00 19.02
N GLY A 84 5.43 6.04 19.21
CA GLY A 84 6.64 6.33 18.47
C GLY A 84 6.42 7.35 17.34
N PRO A 85 7.18 7.27 16.23
CA PRO A 85 7.05 8.17 15.09
C PRO A 85 5.64 8.13 14.48
N GLU A 86 5.04 9.32 14.29
CA GLU A 86 3.65 9.43 13.88
C GLU A 86 3.42 10.62 12.93
N LEU A 87 2.69 10.37 11.84
CA LEU A 87 2.10 11.43 11.02
C LEU A 87 0.79 11.85 11.68
N CYS A 88 0.87 12.92 12.49
CA CYS A 88 -0.26 13.40 13.27
C CYS A 88 -1.39 13.94 12.40
N ARG A 89 -1.03 14.59 11.28
CA ARG A 89 -1.98 15.29 10.39
C ARG A 89 -1.41 15.40 8.98
N ILE A 90 -2.27 15.23 7.98
CA ILE A 90 -2.02 15.65 6.60
C ILE A 90 -3.34 16.02 5.95
N TYR A 91 -3.47 17.26 5.53
CA TYR A 91 -4.69 17.78 4.96
C TYR A 91 -4.39 18.69 3.78
N ALA A 92 -5.30 18.68 2.80
CA ALA A 92 -5.28 19.60 1.68
C ALA A 92 -6.63 20.31 1.57
N HIS A 93 -6.62 21.57 1.17
CA HIS A 93 -7.84 22.30 0.85
C HIS A 93 -8.59 21.57 -0.28
N PRO A 94 -9.93 21.49 -0.27
CA PRO A 94 -10.70 20.76 -1.29
C PRO A 94 -10.37 21.17 -2.74
N THR A 95 -10.07 22.46 -2.99
CA THR A 95 -9.66 22.96 -4.31
C THR A 95 -8.29 22.45 -4.78
N ALA A 96 -7.52 21.84 -3.87
CA ALA A 96 -6.21 21.28 -4.16
C ALA A 96 -6.21 19.74 -4.22
N TYR A 97 -7.37 19.11 -4.09
CA TYR A 97 -7.46 17.66 -4.26
C TYR A 97 -7.02 17.24 -5.68
N GLY A 98 -6.27 16.14 -5.75
CA GLY A 98 -5.72 15.67 -7.02
C GLY A 98 -4.54 16.48 -7.59
N SER A 99 -4.15 17.60 -6.97
CA SER A 99 -3.04 18.44 -7.44
C SER A 99 -1.64 17.89 -7.14
N GLY A 100 -1.55 16.80 -6.34
CA GLY A 100 -0.28 16.25 -5.86
C GLY A 100 0.26 16.88 -4.57
N ALA A 101 -0.44 17.84 -3.95
CA ALA A 101 0.03 18.54 -2.75
C ALA A 101 0.33 17.59 -1.58
N GLY A 102 -0.56 16.65 -1.29
CA GLY A 102 -0.34 15.65 -0.24
C GLY A 102 0.86 14.75 -0.52
N SER A 103 1.03 14.30 -1.76
CA SER A 103 2.19 13.47 -2.14
C SER A 103 3.50 14.24 -2.10
N ALA A 104 3.49 15.54 -2.43
CA ALA A 104 4.66 16.41 -2.31
C ALA A 104 5.07 16.59 -0.83
N LEU A 105 4.10 16.79 0.08
CA LEU A 105 4.34 16.84 1.52
C LEU A 105 4.95 15.55 2.04
N LEU A 106 4.40 14.37 1.65
CA LEU A 106 4.96 13.08 2.05
C LEU A 106 6.36 12.87 1.49
N ALA A 107 6.62 13.23 0.24
CA ALA A 107 7.94 13.10 -0.37
C ALA A 107 9.00 13.92 0.38
N GLU A 108 8.68 15.17 0.74
CA GLU A 108 9.58 16.00 1.54
C GLU A 108 9.75 15.47 2.96
N LEU A 109 8.67 15.00 3.60
CA LEU A 109 8.75 14.37 4.90
C LEU A 109 9.66 13.12 4.86
N HIS A 110 9.49 12.23 3.87
CA HIS A 110 10.32 11.03 3.74
C HIS A 110 11.80 11.38 3.56
N ARG A 111 12.10 12.41 2.76
CA ARG A 111 13.48 12.89 2.58
C ARG A 111 14.12 13.35 3.91
N ARG A 112 13.34 14.00 4.79
CA ARG A 112 13.82 14.46 6.11
C ARG A 112 14.00 13.32 7.11
N LEU A 113 13.18 12.27 6.99
CA LEU A 113 13.19 11.11 7.86
C LEU A 113 14.18 10.01 7.41
N GLU A 114 14.73 10.13 6.21
CA GLU A 114 15.67 9.15 5.66
C GLU A 114 16.85 8.91 6.58
N GLY A 115 17.09 7.64 6.93
CA GLY A 115 18.13 7.21 7.87
C GLY A 115 17.89 7.54 9.34
N LYS A 116 16.79 8.24 9.68
CA LYS A 116 16.44 8.62 11.07
C LYS A 116 15.27 7.79 11.62
N VAL A 117 14.33 7.42 10.75
CA VAL A 117 13.10 6.72 11.10
C VAL A 117 12.91 5.54 10.14
N GLU A 118 12.78 4.34 10.67
CA GLU A 118 12.53 3.15 9.86
C GLU A 118 11.07 3.05 9.39
N SER A 119 10.15 3.41 10.28
CA SER A 119 8.71 3.41 9.98
C SER A 119 7.97 4.37 10.88
N TYR A 120 6.79 4.78 10.45
CA TYR A 120 5.88 5.59 11.25
C TYR A 120 4.43 5.19 11.01
N VAL A 121 3.55 5.60 11.91
CA VAL A 121 2.13 5.27 11.89
C VAL A 121 1.26 6.51 11.73
N LEU A 122 0.02 6.30 11.35
CA LEU A 122 -1.06 7.29 11.44
C LEU A 122 -2.38 6.58 11.74
N ASP A 123 -3.37 7.32 12.17
CA ASP A 123 -4.75 6.86 12.29
C ASP A 123 -5.63 7.51 11.21
N VAL A 124 -6.55 6.73 10.64
CA VAL A 124 -7.53 7.19 9.68
C VAL A 124 -8.90 6.55 9.98
N HIS A 125 -9.96 7.33 9.83
CA HIS A 125 -11.31 6.79 9.97
C HIS A 125 -11.61 5.77 8.84
N PRO A 126 -12.23 4.60 9.16
CA PRO A 126 -12.50 3.57 8.15
C PRO A 126 -13.34 4.08 6.96
N ASP A 127 -14.28 4.98 7.20
CA ASP A 127 -15.15 5.53 6.18
C ASP A 127 -14.54 6.72 5.41
N ASN A 128 -13.32 7.15 5.77
CA ASN A 128 -12.58 8.13 4.98
C ASN A 128 -11.93 7.45 3.76
N GLU A 129 -12.75 7.07 2.78
CA GLU A 129 -12.31 6.37 1.57
C GLU A 129 -11.23 7.14 0.80
N ARG A 130 -11.38 8.48 0.71
CA ARG A 130 -10.40 9.35 0.02
C ARG A 130 -9.03 9.30 0.70
N GLY A 131 -9.01 9.41 2.02
CA GLY A 131 -7.79 9.33 2.83
C GLY A 131 -7.14 7.96 2.69
N ARG A 132 -7.91 6.88 2.82
CA ARG A 132 -7.43 5.50 2.66
C ARG A 132 -6.81 5.29 1.27
N ALA A 133 -7.51 5.68 0.20
CA ALA A 133 -6.98 5.58 -1.16
C ALA A 133 -5.71 6.43 -1.39
N PHE A 134 -5.58 7.57 -0.70
CA PHE A 134 -4.35 8.37 -0.72
C PHE A 134 -3.20 7.63 -0.02
N TYR A 135 -3.44 7.05 1.15
CA TYR A 135 -2.42 6.33 1.91
C TYR A 135 -1.97 5.05 1.18
N ASP A 136 -2.88 4.28 0.61
CA ASP A 136 -2.56 3.10 -0.21
C ASP A 136 -1.60 3.45 -1.35
N ARG A 137 -1.91 4.51 -2.10
CA ARG A 137 -1.05 4.96 -3.21
C ARG A 137 0.34 5.43 -2.75
N ASN A 138 0.49 5.78 -1.48
CA ASN A 138 1.76 6.21 -0.89
C ASN A 138 2.44 5.12 -0.05
N GLY A 139 1.98 3.87 -0.15
CA GLY A 139 2.63 2.69 0.44
C GLY A 139 2.41 2.51 1.94
N PHE A 140 1.29 3.03 2.46
CA PHE A 140 0.86 2.68 3.80
C PHE A 140 0.08 1.38 3.79
N VAL A 141 0.21 0.60 4.85
CA VAL A 141 -0.48 -0.67 5.03
C VAL A 141 -1.19 -0.71 6.39
N VAL A 142 -2.25 -1.48 6.48
CA VAL A 142 -2.97 -1.68 7.74
C VAL A 142 -2.04 -2.37 8.75
N ALA A 143 -1.90 -1.77 9.92
CA ALA A 143 -1.05 -2.29 11.00
C ALA A 143 -1.84 -2.64 12.26
N GLY A 144 -3.13 -2.30 12.31
CA GLY A 144 -3.99 -2.63 13.45
C GLY A 144 -5.15 -1.66 13.61
N VAL A 145 -5.70 -1.66 14.79
CA VAL A 145 -6.76 -0.73 15.22
C VAL A 145 -6.12 0.52 15.81
N GLY A 146 -6.63 1.68 15.45
CA GLY A 146 -6.16 2.96 15.96
C GLY A 146 -6.46 3.18 17.45
N ALA A 147 -5.88 4.22 18.00
CA ALA A 147 -5.87 4.50 19.44
C ALA A 147 -7.18 5.11 19.98
N THR A 148 -8.12 5.50 19.11
CA THR A 148 -9.36 6.16 19.54
C THR A 148 -10.51 5.16 19.70
N PRO A 149 -11.49 5.47 20.60
CA PRO A 149 -12.70 4.65 20.77
C PRO A 149 -13.54 4.45 19.52
N ASP A 150 -13.39 5.31 18.54
CA ASP A 150 -14.15 5.31 17.28
C ASP A 150 -13.57 4.35 16.22
N CYS A 151 -12.74 3.38 16.64
CA CYS A 151 -12.21 2.32 15.79
C CYS A 151 -11.50 2.81 14.53
N HIS A 152 -10.60 3.77 14.66
CA HIS A 152 -9.74 4.19 13.58
C HIS A 152 -8.86 3.04 13.10
N LEU A 153 -8.57 3.00 11.81
CA LEU A 153 -7.54 2.13 11.27
C LEU A 153 -6.18 2.74 11.54
N MET A 154 -5.29 1.94 12.14
CA MET A 154 -3.88 2.31 12.21
C MET A 154 -3.19 1.85 10.93
N LEU A 155 -2.59 2.79 10.22
CA LEU A 155 -1.77 2.53 9.05
C LEU A 155 -0.29 2.73 9.39
N ARG A 156 0.59 1.97 8.73
CA ARG A 156 2.04 2.08 8.84
C ARG A 156 2.68 2.32 7.49
N ARG A 157 3.68 3.19 7.46
CA ARG A 157 4.60 3.37 6.34
C ARG A 157 6.00 2.93 6.75
N ILE A 158 6.58 1.98 6.02
CA ILE A 158 7.98 1.56 6.18
C ILE A 158 8.80 2.33 5.14
N LEU A 159 9.77 3.12 5.56
CA LEU A 159 10.55 4.00 4.68
C LEU A 159 11.64 3.26 3.93
N SER A 160 12.26 2.27 4.57
CA SER A 160 13.31 1.44 3.98
C SER A 160 12.97 -0.04 4.16
N PRO A 161 11.98 -0.56 3.42
CA PRO A 161 11.57 -1.95 3.57
C PRO A 161 12.69 -2.90 3.12
N PRO A 162 12.87 -4.05 3.82
CA PRO A 162 13.72 -5.11 3.31
C PRO A 162 13.28 -5.51 1.90
N ARG A 163 14.27 -5.77 1.02
CA ARG A 163 13.98 -6.06 -0.39
C ARG A 163 14.34 -7.49 -0.76
N VAL A 164 13.44 -8.12 -1.50
CA VAL A 164 13.74 -9.40 -2.13
C VAL A 164 14.80 -9.20 -3.21
N SER A 165 15.86 -9.99 -3.14
CA SER A 165 16.90 -10.00 -4.17
C SER A 165 16.42 -10.70 -5.43
N LEU A 166 16.47 -10.04 -6.56
CA LEU A 166 16.13 -10.59 -7.87
C LEU A 166 17.37 -10.74 -8.74
N PRO A 167 17.44 -11.72 -9.65
CA PRO A 167 16.39 -12.73 -9.91
C PRO A 167 16.39 -13.84 -8.87
N ILE A 168 15.20 -14.48 -8.66
CA ILE A 168 15.08 -15.73 -7.93
C ILE A 168 15.26 -16.86 -8.95
N GLU A 169 16.24 -17.70 -8.74
CA GLU A 169 16.53 -18.86 -9.61
C GLU A 169 16.01 -20.13 -8.94
N THR A 170 15.31 -20.95 -9.71
CA THR A 170 14.89 -22.30 -9.33
C THR A 170 15.46 -23.31 -10.34
N ASP A 171 15.10 -24.58 -10.25
CA ASP A 171 15.61 -25.59 -11.18
C ASP A 171 15.29 -25.27 -12.65
N ARG A 172 14.07 -24.86 -12.93
CA ARG A 172 13.56 -24.64 -14.29
C ARG A 172 13.11 -23.22 -14.57
N LEU A 173 12.93 -22.39 -13.52
CA LEU A 173 12.34 -21.06 -13.63
C LEU A 173 13.30 -19.97 -13.13
N ARG A 174 13.08 -18.78 -13.65
CA ARG A 174 13.70 -17.54 -13.21
C ARG A 174 12.63 -16.49 -12.96
N LEU A 175 12.54 -16.00 -11.75
CA LEU A 175 11.65 -14.90 -11.41
C LEU A 175 12.45 -13.59 -11.43
N ARG A 176 12.00 -12.63 -12.22
CA ARG A 176 12.65 -11.32 -12.40
C ARG A 176 11.66 -10.16 -12.27
N ALA A 177 12.18 -8.97 -12.08
CA ALA A 177 11.36 -7.77 -12.10
C ALA A 177 10.56 -7.65 -13.42
N LEU A 178 9.31 -7.20 -13.32
CA LEU A 178 8.48 -6.84 -14.46
C LEU A 178 8.96 -5.52 -15.08
N THR A 179 8.90 -5.44 -16.40
CA THR A 179 9.27 -4.28 -17.22
C THR A 179 8.14 -3.87 -18.16
N ASP A 180 8.22 -2.70 -18.76
CA ASP A 180 7.22 -2.26 -19.75
C ASP A 180 7.14 -3.18 -20.98
N ALA A 181 8.26 -3.83 -21.32
CA ALA A 181 8.32 -4.80 -22.42
C ALA A 181 7.48 -6.06 -22.17
N ASP A 182 7.10 -6.33 -20.93
CA ASP A 182 6.30 -7.49 -20.56
C ASP A 182 4.79 -7.31 -20.82
N ALA A 183 4.35 -6.10 -21.12
CA ALA A 183 2.92 -5.74 -21.17
C ALA A 183 2.10 -6.63 -22.12
N GLU A 184 2.61 -6.91 -23.34
CA GLU A 184 1.89 -7.71 -24.34
C GLU A 184 1.77 -9.17 -23.90
N ARG A 185 2.86 -9.79 -23.43
CA ARG A 185 2.83 -11.17 -22.93
C ARG A 185 2.04 -11.28 -21.62
N LEU A 186 2.07 -10.26 -20.79
CA LEU A 186 1.24 -10.19 -19.60
C LEU A 186 -0.25 -10.12 -19.97
N HIS A 187 -0.59 -9.45 -21.08
CA HIS A 187 -1.96 -9.41 -21.59
C HIS A 187 -2.44 -10.78 -22.11
N GLU A 188 -1.58 -11.63 -22.64
CA GLU A 188 -1.93 -13.02 -22.98
C GLU A 188 -2.42 -13.81 -21.75
N ILE A 189 -1.92 -13.45 -20.55
CA ILE A 189 -2.30 -14.07 -19.27
C ILE A 189 -3.56 -13.41 -18.70
N TYR A 190 -3.52 -12.08 -18.51
CA TYR A 190 -4.61 -11.34 -17.87
C TYR A 190 -5.83 -11.13 -18.78
N GLY A 191 -5.69 -11.31 -20.08
CA GLY A 191 -6.77 -11.29 -21.07
C GLY A 191 -7.45 -12.63 -21.28
N ASP A 192 -6.84 -13.74 -20.82
CA ASP A 192 -7.42 -15.09 -20.97
C ASP A 192 -8.47 -15.35 -19.87
N ARG A 193 -9.69 -15.64 -20.30
CA ARG A 193 -10.84 -15.86 -19.39
C ARG A 193 -10.64 -17.05 -18.44
N GLU A 194 -10.07 -18.13 -18.92
CA GLU A 194 -9.89 -19.32 -18.08
C GLU A 194 -8.78 -19.11 -17.05
N THR A 195 -7.72 -18.40 -17.42
CA THR A 195 -6.64 -18.03 -16.52
C THR A 195 -7.13 -17.07 -15.44
N MET A 196 -7.98 -16.11 -15.80
CA MET A 196 -8.50 -15.10 -14.86
C MET A 196 -9.67 -15.58 -14.00
N ARG A 197 -10.28 -16.70 -14.31
CA ARG A 197 -11.50 -17.22 -13.69
C ARG A 197 -11.53 -17.17 -12.15
N TYR A 198 -10.38 -17.30 -11.51
CA TYR A 198 -10.21 -17.31 -10.06
C TYR A 198 -9.28 -16.21 -9.56
N VAL A 199 -9.21 -15.06 -10.25
CA VAL A 199 -8.33 -13.95 -9.91
C VAL A 199 -9.13 -12.71 -9.51
N GLY A 200 -8.76 -12.11 -8.38
CA GLY A 200 -9.43 -10.93 -7.84
C GLY A 200 -10.88 -11.17 -7.44
N ALA A 201 -11.65 -10.12 -7.29
CA ALA A 201 -13.05 -10.20 -6.84
C ALA A 201 -14.02 -10.71 -7.93
N SER A 202 -13.77 -10.37 -9.20
CA SER A 202 -14.70 -10.63 -10.31
C SER A 202 -14.36 -11.89 -11.14
N GLY A 203 -13.09 -12.30 -11.19
CA GLY A 203 -12.63 -13.34 -12.12
C GLY A 203 -12.67 -12.92 -13.59
N GLU A 204 -12.86 -11.62 -13.88
CA GLU A 204 -12.97 -11.13 -15.25
C GLU A 204 -11.59 -10.83 -15.87
N PRO A 205 -11.39 -11.19 -17.14
CA PRO A 205 -10.17 -10.86 -17.86
C PRO A 205 -10.03 -9.36 -18.07
N ARG A 206 -8.80 -8.90 -18.26
CA ARG A 206 -8.55 -7.52 -18.65
C ARG A 206 -9.01 -7.29 -20.08
N PRO A 207 -9.84 -6.28 -20.34
CA PRO A 207 -10.51 -6.13 -21.64
C PRO A 207 -9.53 -5.77 -22.79
N ASP A 208 -8.43 -5.12 -22.45
CA ASP A 208 -7.45 -4.60 -23.41
C ASP A 208 -6.05 -4.47 -22.82
N LEU A 209 -5.09 -4.20 -23.67
CA LEU A 209 -3.69 -4.02 -23.30
C LEU A 209 -3.49 -2.84 -22.34
N GLU A 210 -4.29 -1.78 -22.48
CA GLU A 210 -4.21 -0.60 -21.61
C GLU A 210 -4.63 -0.93 -20.17
N ALA A 211 -5.67 -1.74 -19.99
CA ALA A 211 -6.05 -2.25 -18.69
C ALA A 211 -4.94 -3.12 -18.06
N THR A 212 -4.24 -3.92 -18.88
CA THR A 212 -3.09 -4.71 -18.43
C THR A 212 -1.90 -3.82 -18.05
N ARG A 213 -1.62 -2.75 -18.80
CA ARG A 213 -0.56 -1.78 -18.45
C ARG A 213 -0.85 -1.12 -17.10
N ARG A 214 -2.09 -0.75 -16.80
CA ARG A 214 -2.45 -0.24 -15.47
C ARG A 214 -2.18 -1.24 -14.34
N VAL A 215 -2.42 -2.53 -14.59
CA VAL A 215 -2.05 -3.59 -13.63
C VAL A 215 -0.53 -3.68 -13.49
N LEU A 216 0.21 -3.69 -14.58
CA LEU A 216 1.68 -3.72 -14.58
C LEU A 216 2.27 -2.54 -13.79
N ASP A 217 1.77 -1.33 -14.00
CA ASP A 217 2.20 -0.13 -13.29
C ASP A 217 1.91 -0.24 -11.78
N TRP A 218 0.76 -0.81 -11.42
CA TRP A 218 0.41 -1.03 -10.02
C TRP A 218 1.32 -2.07 -9.37
N LEU A 219 1.60 -3.20 -10.05
CA LEU A 219 2.50 -4.25 -9.55
C LEU A 219 3.92 -3.71 -9.33
N ARG A 220 4.45 -2.95 -10.27
CA ARG A 220 5.78 -2.33 -10.17
C ARG A 220 5.85 -1.30 -9.05
N ARG A 221 4.80 -0.50 -8.88
CA ARG A 221 4.70 0.45 -7.77
C ARG A 221 4.66 -0.26 -6.43
N HIS A 222 3.90 -1.34 -6.32
CA HIS A 222 3.85 -2.16 -5.11
C HIS A 222 5.25 -2.68 -4.73
N ASP A 223 5.97 -3.28 -5.68
CA ASP A 223 7.34 -3.75 -5.45
C ASP A 223 8.28 -2.62 -5.01
N ALA A 224 8.21 -1.47 -5.68
CA ALA A 224 9.04 -0.31 -5.34
C ALA A 224 8.77 0.22 -3.93
N LEU A 225 7.51 0.21 -3.47
CA LEU A 225 7.09 0.73 -2.17
C LEU A 225 7.34 -0.23 -1.01
N HIS A 226 7.24 -1.55 -1.26
CA HIS A 226 7.22 -2.55 -0.18
C HIS A 226 8.45 -3.47 -0.17
N GLY A 227 9.29 -3.44 -1.21
CA GLY A 227 10.48 -4.30 -1.31
C GLY A 227 10.18 -5.74 -1.75
N PHE A 228 8.91 -6.05 -1.99
CA PHE A 228 8.44 -7.30 -2.57
C PHE A 228 7.24 -7.03 -3.49
N GLY A 229 7.02 -7.90 -4.45
CA GLY A 229 5.96 -7.72 -5.44
C GLY A 229 5.67 -8.97 -6.23
N ILE A 230 4.95 -8.81 -7.33
CA ILE A 230 4.76 -9.86 -8.33
C ILE A 230 5.84 -9.71 -9.41
N TRP A 231 6.48 -10.81 -9.73
CA TRP A 231 7.59 -10.89 -10.67
C TRP A 231 7.21 -11.71 -11.90
N ALA A 232 7.87 -11.42 -13.02
CA ALA A 232 7.78 -12.24 -14.22
C ALA A 232 8.40 -13.60 -13.96
N VAL A 233 7.76 -14.66 -14.42
CA VAL A 233 8.28 -16.02 -14.39
C VAL A 233 8.70 -16.41 -15.81
N ASP A 234 9.99 -16.61 -16.00
CA ASP A 234 10.59 -17.09 -17.23
C ASP A 234 10.98 -18.57 -17.11
N GLU A 235 10.98 -19.34 -18.21
CA GLU A 235 11.65 -20.63 -18.28
C GLU A 235 13.16 -20.38 -18.44
N ARG A 236 14.02 -20.98 -17.62
CA ARG A 236 15.47 -20.72 -17.67
C ARG A 236 16.13 -21.01 -19.01
N ASN A 237 15.65 -22.04 -19.72
CA ASN A 237 16.16 -22.47 -21.02
C ASN A 237 15.04 -22.45 -22.08
N GLY A 238 14.09 -21.56 -21.97
CA GLY A 238 12.92 -21.54 -22.82
C GLY A 238 12.31 -20.16 -22.98
N GLU A 239 11.01 -20.09 -22.86
CA GLU A 239 10.21 -18.92 -23.15
C GLU A 239 10.20 -17.92 -22.00
N GLN A 240 10.26 -16.64 -22.33
CA GLN A 240 10.10 -15.55 -21.38
C GLN A 240 8.63 -15.33 -21.04
N LEU A 241 8.40 -14.94 -19.81
CA LEU A 241 7.09 -14.61 -19.22
C LEU A 241 6.03 -15.69 -19.50
N VAL A 242 6.27 -16.87 -18.92
CA VAL A 242 5.28 -17.96 -18.92
C VAL A 242 4.23 -17.80 -17.81
N GLY A 243 4.42 -16.83 -16.95
CA GLY A 243 3.55 -16.51 -15.83
C GLY A 243 4.05 -15.34 -15.00
N VAL A 244 3.38 -15.15 -13.88
CA VAL A 244 3.79 -14.24 -12.81
C VAL A 244 3.65 -14.95 -11.46
N ALA A 245 4.53 -14.63 -10.50
CA ALA A 245 4.45 -15.12 -9.13
C ALA A 245 5.14 -14.14 -8.18
N GLY A 246 4.72 -14.09 -6.92
CA GLY A 246 5.34 -13.22 -5.95
C GLY A 246 4.49 -12.98 -4.71
N LEU A 247 4.73 -11.85 -4.07
CA LEU A 247 4.15 -11.45 -2.80
C LEU A 247 3.39 -10.13 -2.95
N LEU A 248 2.22 -10.06 -2.34
CA LEU A 248 1.42 -8.85 -2.25
C LEU A 248 0.87 -8.69 -0.84
N TRP A 249 0.57 -7.46 -0.43
CA TRP A 249 -0.36 -7.28 0.67
C TRP A 249 -1.74 -7.78 0.27
N VAL A 250 -2.42 -8.55 1.13
CA VAL A 250 -3.81 -8.97 0.89
C VAL A 250 -4.65 -7.72 0.60
N GLU A 251 -5.44 -7.75 -0.47
CA GLU A 251 -6.24 -6.63 -0.97
C GLU A 251 -5.42 -5.35 -1.29
N GLY A 252 -4.08 -5.45 -1.34
CA GLY A 252 -3.16 -4.35 -1.60
C GLY A 252 -2.76 -3.53 -0.38
N HIS A 253 -3.39 -3.73 0.77
CA HIS A 253 -3.18 -2.91 1.97
C HIS A 253 -2.89 -3.70 3.27
N GLY A 254 -2.89 -5.05 3.23
CA GLY A 254 -2.54 -5.88 4.39
C GLY A 254 -3.68 -6.09 5.40
N PRO A 255 -3.37 -6.55 6.61
CA PRO A 255 -2.02 -6.71 7.20
C PRO A 255 -1.25 -7.96 6.80
N ASP A 256 -1.91 -9.00 6.26
CA ASP A 256 -1.24 -10.22 5.82
C ASP A 256 -0.55 -10.04 4.46
N VAL A 257 0.55 -10.76 4.25
CA VAL A 257 1.24 -10.86 2.95
C VAL A 257 0.80 -12.15 2.26
N GLU A 258 0.28 -12.01 1.04
CA GLU A 258 -0.21 -13.10 0.20
C GLU A 258 0.85 -13.51 -0.83
N ALA A 259 1.12 -14.82 -0.91
CA ALA A 259 1.83 -15.39 -2.05
C ALA A 259 0.82 -15.70 -3.16
N ALA A 260 1.04 -15.08 -4.31
CA ALA A 260 0.19 -15.22 -5.49
C ALA A 260 0.98 -15.72 -6.70
N TYR A 261 0.31 -16.43 -7.58
CA TYR A 261 0.87 -16.92 -8.84
C TYR A 261 -0.21 -17.08 -9.89
N LEU A 262 0.17 -16.85 -11.13
CA LEU A 262 -0.69 -16.99 -12.29
C LEU A 262 0.17 -17.42 -13.48
N LEU A 263 -0.15 -18.55 -14.09
CA LEU A 263 0.60 -19.07 -15.22
C LEU A 263 -0.26 -19.07 -16.48
N ARG A 264 0.38 -18.83 -17.61
CA ARG A 264 -0.23 -19.01 -18.92
C ARG A 264 -0.78 -20.43 -19.07
N ARG A 265 -1.96 -20.57 -19.65
CA ARG A 265 -2.73 -21.82 -19.71
C ARG A 265 -1.96 -23.00 -20.30
N ASP A 266 -1.17 -22.78 -21.35
CA ASP A 266 -0.35 -23.81 -22.02
C ASP A 266 0.86 -24.28 -21.17
N ARG A 267 1.06 -23.68 -20.02
CA ARG A 267 2.10 -24.05 -19.03
C ARG A 267 1.55 -24.76 -17.80
N TRP A 268 0.23 -24.98 -17.74
CA TRP A 268 -0.38 -25.71 -16.63
C TRP A 268 0.01 -27.19 -16.63
N GLY A 269 -0.08 -27.85 -15.48
CA GLY A 269 0.21 -29.27 -15.32
C GLY A 269 1.69 -29.65 -15.32
N ARG A 270 2.62 -28.68 -15.50
CA ARG A 270 4.07 -28.94 -15.57
C ARG A 270 4.77 -28.80 -14.21
N GLY A 271 4.04 -28.47 -13.14
CA GLY A 271 4.59 -28.25 -11.81
C GLY A 271 5.21 -26.87 -11.60
N TYR A 272 5.17 -25.98 -12.58
CA TYR A 272 5.77 -24.63 -12.51
C TYR A 272 5.18 -23.75 -11.41
N ALA A 273 3.86 -23.81 -11.19
CA ALA A 273 3.22 -23.06 -10.11
C ALA A 273 3.76 -23.46 -8.73
N THR A 274 3.96 -24.76 -8.48
CA THR A 274 4.54 -25.26 -7.23
C THR A 274 5.98 -24.80 -7.06
N GLU A 275 6.78 -24.90 -8.12
CA GLU A 275 8.19 -24.50 -8.12
C GLU A 275 8.34 -22.99 -7.91
N ALA A 276 7.56 -22.19 -8.63
CA ALA A 276 7.55 -20.73 -8.44
C ALA A 276 7.12 -20.34 -7.02
N LEU A 277 6.08 -20.99 -6.48
CA LEU A 277 5.61 -20.73 -5.13
C LEU A 277 6.67 -21.06 -4.06
N HIS A 278 7.43 -22.16 -4.22
CA HIS A 278 8.57 -22.45 -3.33
C HIS A 278 9.59 -21.30 -3.34
N GLY A 279 10.01 -20.85 -4.51
CA GLY A 279 10.95 -19.72 -4.62
C GLY A 279 10.41 -18.42 -4.01
N VAL A 280 9.11 -18.15 -4.17
CA VAL A 280 8.43 -16.99 -3.57
C VAL A 280 8.40 -17.08 -2.04
N LEU A 281 8.08 -18.25 -1.47
CA LEU A 281 8.07 -18.45 -0.01
C LEU A 281 9.46 -18.27 0.59
N ASP A 282 10.49 -18.82 -0.07
CA ASP A 282 11.87 -18.68 0.40
C ASP A 282 12.35 -17.22 0.30
N ALA A 283 11.99 -16.54 -0.77
CA ALA A 283 12.27 -15.11 -0.92
C ALA A 283 11.59 -14.26 0.18
N GLY A 284 10.34 -14.54 0.49
CA GLY A 284 9.64 -13.87 1.58
C GLY A 284 10.32 -14.10 2.95
N ARG A 285 10.74 -15.33 3.22
CA ARG A 285 11.49 -15.65 4.45
C ARG A 285 12.83 -14.93 4.52
N SER A 286 13.51 -14.75 3.39
CA SER A 286 14.81 -14.07 3.34
C SER A 286 14.76 -12.60 3.76
N ILE A 287 13.59 -11.97 3.63
CA ILE A 287 13.33 -10.58 4.07
C ILE A 287 12.61 -10.50 5.42
N GLY A 288 12.49 -11.63 6.16
CA GLY A 288 11.97 -11.66 7.52
C GLY A 288 10.44 -11.82 7.63
N LEU A 289 9.75 -12.20 6.57
CA LEU A 289 8.32 -12.51 6.69
C LEU A 289 8.12 -13.83 7.44
N GLU A 290 7.55 -13.74 8.64
CA GLU A 290 7.29 -14.91 9.50
C GLU A 290 6.04 -15.67 9.10
N ARG A 291 5.05 -14.96 8.54
CA ARG A 291 3.78 -15.49 8.10
C ARG A 291 3.49 -15.02 6.66
N ILE A 292 3.23 -15.97 5.79
CA ILE A 292 2.79 -15.74 4.41
C ILE A 292 1.51 -16.53 4.20
N VAL A 293 0.47 -15.88 3.71
CA VAL A 293 -0.80 -16.54 3.37
C VAL A 293 -0.89 -16.82 1.88
N ALA A 294 -1.79 -17.71 1.50
CA ALA A 294 -2.24 -17.86 0.11
C ALA A 294 -3.75 -18.09 0.13
N LEU A 295 -4.44 -17.38 -0.74
CA LEU A 295 -5.89 -17.38 -0.83
C LEU A 295 -6.32 -18.02 -2.15
N SER A 296 -7.40 -18.77 -2.12
CA SER A 296 -8.00 -19.31 -3.33
C SER A 296 -9.51 -19.42 -3.21
N TYR A 297 -10.18 -19.33 -4.32
CA TYR A 297 -11.59 -19.68 -4.39
C TYR A 297 -11.80 -21.12 -3.90
N PRO A 298 -12.87 -21.44 -3.14
CA PRO A 298 -13.14 -22.80 -2.67
C PRO A 298 -13.20 -23.84 -3.78
N GLU A 299 -13.63 -23.44 -4.98
CA GLU A 299 -13.73 -24.31 -6.16
C GLU A 299 -12.38 -24.53 -6.86
N ASN A 300 -11.37 -23.67 -6.61
CA ASN A 300 -10.06 -23.76 -7.24
C ASN A 300 -9.18 -24.85 -6.60
N ARG A 301 -9.60 -26.10 -6.74
CA ARG A 301 -8.88 -27.26 -6.19
C ARG A 301 -7.45 -27.40 -6.76
N ALA A 302 -7.21 -26.87 -7.96
CA ALA A 302 -5.88 -26.88 -8.56
C ALA A 302 -4.91 -26.01 -7.76
N SER A 303 -5.29 -24.78 -7.42
CA SER A 303 -4.50 -23.88 -6.62
C SER A 303 -4.26 -24.44 -5.21
N GLN A 304 -5.28 -24.99 -4.54
CA GLN A 304 -5.14 -25.59 -3.21
C GLN A 304 -4.11 -26.74 -3.21
N ARG A 305 -4.09 -27.58 -4.27
CA ARG A 305 -3.06 -28.63 -4.41
C ARG A 305 -1.65 -28.05 -4.61
N VAL A 306 -1.52 -26.95 -5.33
CA VAL A 306 -0.24 -26.25 -5.49
C VAL A 306 0.27 -25.73 -4.13
N MET A 307 -0.57 -25.05 -3.37
CA MET A 307 -0.25 -24.53 -2.04
C MET A 307 0.20 -25.64 -1.08
N THR A 308 -0.58 -26.74 -1.02
CA THR A 308 -0.24 -27.93 -0.21
C THR A 308 1.10 -28.56 -0.62
N LYS A 309 1.34 -28.70 -1.94
CA LYS A 309 2.61 -29.23 -2.45
C LYS A 309 3.81 -28.32 -2.18
N ALA A 310 3.57 -27.02 -2.10
CA ALA A 310 4.58 -26.04 -1.70
C ALA A 310 4.79 -25.98 -0.19
N GLY A 311 4.17 -26.88 0.59
CA GLY A 311 4.37 -26.97 2.03
C GLY A 311 3.50 -26.03 2.85
N MET A 312 2.54 -25.33 2.25
CA MET A 312 1.60 -24.50 2.99
C MET A 312 0.52 -25.37 3.67
N ARG A 313 0.16 -25.02 4.91
CA ARG A 313 -0.87 -25.71 5.71
C ARG A 313 -2.24 -25.04 5.46
N ALA A 314 -3.27 -25.86 5.23
CA ALA A 314 -4.64 -25.36 5.22
C ALA A 314 -5.03 -24.79 6.59
N ALA A 315 -5.60 -23.59 6.63
CA ALA A 315 -5.93 -22.85 7.84
C ALA A 315 -7.39 -22.36 7.91
N GLY A 316 -8.27 -23.03 7.16
CA GLY A 316 -9.70 -22.71 7.13
C GLY A 316 -10.06 -21.73 6.01
N THR A 317 -10.89 -20.75 6.33
CA THR A 317 -11.35 -19.71 5.39
C THR A 317 -11.03 -18.31 5.91
N SER A 318 -11.02 -17.34 5.01
CA SER A 318 -10.87 -15.92 5.30
C SER A 318 -11.74 -15.12 4.35
N THR A 319 -12.28 -14.00 4.80
CA THR A 319 -12.95 -13.06 3.91
C THR A 319 -11.91 -12.13 3.30
N ALA A 320 -11.77 -12.18 1.99
CA ALA A 320 -10.91 -11.30 1.22
C ALA A 320 -11.50 -11.10 -0.18
N TYR A 321 -11.18 -9.97 -0.81
CA TYR A 321 -11.68 -9.63 -2.15
C TYR A 321 -13.22 -9.67 -2.25
N GLY A 322 -13.90 -9.30 -1.14
CA GLY A 322 -15.36 -9.27 -1.05
C GLY A 322 -16.04 -10.63 -1.01
N ARG A 323 -15.32 -11.73 -0.70
CA ARG A 323 -15.88 -13.09 -0.63
C ARG A 323 -15.13 -14.00 0.33
N GLU A 324 -15.73 -15.15 0.65
CA GLU A 324 -15.05 -16.21 1.38
C GLU A 324 -14.03 -16.92 0.48
N MET A 325 -12.80 -17.04 0.98
CA MET A 325 -11.67 -17.68 0.33
C MET A 325 -11.12 -18.82 1.20
N THR A 326 -10.64 -19.90 0.59
CA THR A 326 -9.84 -20.91 1.30
C THR A 326 -8.48 -20.32 1.64
N LEU A 327 -8.07 -20.46 2.89
CA LEU A 327 -6.82 -19.92 3.44
C LEU A 327 -5.80 -21.04 3.61
N HIS A 328 -4.60 -20.82 3.09
CA HIS A 328 -3.39 -21.59 3.39
C HIS A 328 -2.35 -20.66 4.01
N VAL A 329 -1.53 -21.20 4.92
CA VAL A 329 -0.49 -20.42 5.62
C VAL A 329 0.85 -21.15 5.54
N SER A 330 1.92 -20.35 5.40
CA SER A 330 3.30 -20.74 5.62
C SER A 330 3.82 -19.92 6.79
N GLU A 331 4.13 -20.57 7.89
CA GLU A 331 4.66 -19.99 9.11
C GLU A 331 6.03 -20.62 9.41
N ARG A 332 6.91 -19.86 10.09
CA ARG A 332 8.19 -20.38 10.60
C ARG A 332 7.96 -21.22 11.83
#